data_b1b72793646db819d1d75d18708a218b
#
_entry.id   b1b72793646db819d1d75d18708a218b
#
_cell.length_a   1.000
_cell.length_b   1.000
_cell.length_c   1.000
_cell.angle_alpha   90.00
_cell.angle_beta   90.00
_cell.angle_gamma   90.00
#
_symmetry.space_group_name_H-M   'P 1'
#
loop_
_entity.id
_entity.type
_entity.pdbx_description
1 polymer ?
#
loop_
_entity_poly.entity_id
_entity_poly.type
_entity_poly.pdbx_seq_one_letter_code
_entity_poly.pdbx_strand_id
1 'polypeptide(L)'
;MSNGVGIHIIKRDGTSVPLDINKIHFVVEEACEGLSNVSASQVEMTANIQFYDGMSTDEIQQILIKSAADLISLENPNYQYVAARLLLLSLIHI
;
A
#
# COMPACT_ATOMS: atom_id res chain seq x y z
N MET A 1 6.21 18.89 2.93
CA MET A 1 5.01 18.39 3.60
C MET A 1 4.94 16.87 3.52
N SER A 2 4.76 16.26 4.64
CA SER A 2 4.71 14.81 4.72
C SER A 2 3.42 14.28 4.11
N ASN A 3 3.51 13.18 3.36
CA ASN A 3 2.33 12.49 2.87
C ASN A 3 1.54 11.94 4.05
N GLY A 4 0.23 11.99 3.95
CA GLY A 4 -0.64 11.48 4.99
C GLY A 4 -0.99 12.49 6.07
N VAL A 5 -0.34 13.67 6.07
CA VAL A 5 -0.69 14.72 7.02
C VAL A 5 -2.10 15.20 6.73
N GLY A 6 -2.98 15.15 7.73
CA GLY A 6 -4.35 15.59 7.57
C GLY A 6 -5.28 14.55 6.96
N ILE A 7 -4.76 13.41 6.56
CA ILE A 7 -5.60 12.33 6.04
C ILE A 7 -5.98 11.39 7.18
N HIS A 8 -7.29 11.13 7.29
CA HIS A 8 -7.83 10.17 8.26
C HIS A 8 -8.43 9.00 7.51
N ILE A 9 -8.36 7.83 8.12
CA ILE A 9 -8.94 6.62 7.55
C ILE A 9 -10.02 6.10 8.49
N ILE A 10 -10.96 5.36 7.93
CA ILE A 10 -12.07 4.79 8.67
C ILE A 10 -11.82 3.30 8.81
N LYS A 11 -11.69 2.85 10.05
CA LYS A 11 -11.49 1.43 10.35
C LYS A 11 -12.82 0.68 10.22
N ARG A 12 -12.74 -0.64 10.23
CA ARG A 12 -13.92 -1.48 10.06
C ARG A 12 -14.97 -1.26 11.14
N ASP A 13 -14.53 -0.86 12.33
CA ASP A 13 -15.46 -0.57 13.42
C ASP A 13 -16.04 0.83 13.36
N GLY A 14 -15.73 1.58 12.32
CA GLY A 14 -16.22 2.94 12.13
C GLY A 14 -15.34 4.01 12.75
N THR A 15 -14.26 3.64 13.43
CA THR A 15 -13.36 4.60 14.07
C THR A 15 -12.52 5.33 13.03
N SER A 16 -12.45 6.65 13.17
CA SER A 16 -11.60 7.49 12.32
C SER A 16 -10.25 7.68 13.01
N VAL A 17 -9.17 7.37 12.33
CA VAL A 17 -7.82 7.53 12.85
C VAL A 17 -6.92 8.17 11.80
N PRO A 18 -5.85 8.86 12.21
CA PRO A 18 -4.91 9.41 11.25
C PRO A 18 -4.24 8.28 10.45
N LEU A 19 -3.98 8.52 9.17
CA LEU A 19 -3.23 7.59 8.35
C LEU A 19 -1.78 7.55 8.83
N ASP A 20 -1.31 6.36 9.13
CA ASP A 20 0.09 6.17 9.55
C ASP A 20 0.90 5.71 8.34
N ILE A 21 1.60 6.65 7.73
CA ILE A 21 2.37 6.37 6.52
C ILE A 21 3.52 5.38 6.79
N ASN A 22 3.99 5.32 8.04
CA ASN A 22 5.05 4.39 8.40
C ASN A 22 4.57 2.94 8.35
N LYS A 23 3.31 2.70 8.70
CA LYS A 23 2.73 1.37 8.58
C LYS A 23 2.60 0.96 7.12
N ILE A 24 2.22 1.91 6.26
CA ILE A 24 2.15 1.66 4.82
C ILE A 24 3.53 1.29 4.30
N HIS A 25 4.52 2.07 4.66
CA HIS A 25 5.90 1.81 4.24
C HIS A 25 6.37 0.42 4.69
N PHE A 26 6.11 0.07 5.93
CA PHE A 26 6.51 -1.23 6.48
C PHE A 26 5.87 -2.38 5.70
N VAL A 27 4.57 -2.28 5.45
CA VAL A 27 3.83 -3.34 4.74
C VAL A 27 4.36 -3.51 3.33
N VAL A 28 4.61 -2.40 2.63
CA VAL A 28 5.11 -2.46 1.25
C VAL A 28 6.53 -3.02 1.22
N GLU A 29 7.36 -2.61 2.17
CA GLU A 29 8.73 -3.13 2.27
C GLU A 29 8.72 -4.65 2.50
N GLU A 30 7.86 -5.13 3.38
CA GLU A 30 7.75 -6.56 3.63
C GLU A 30 7.28 -7.31 2.39
N ALA A 31 6.36 -6.71 1.65
CA ALA A 31 5.85 -7.34 0.44
C ALA A 31 6.91 -7.45 -0.64
N CYS A 32 7.89 -6.56 -0.63
CA CYS A 32 8.98 -6.57 -1.62
C CYS A 32 10.19 -7.40 -1.19
N GLU A 33 10.23 -7.82 0.07
CA GLU A 33 11.42 -8.46 0.62
C GLU A 33 11.76 -9.75 -0.13
N GLY A 34 13.04 -9.88 -0.50
CA GLY A 34 13.53 -11.07 -1.18
C GLY A 34 13.21 -11.13 -2.67
N LEU A 35 12.52 -10.14 -3.20
CA LEU A 35 12.19 -10.12 -4.62
C LEU A 35 13.14 -9.19 -5.37
N SER A 36 13.60 -9.65 -6.54
CA SER A 36 14.47 -8.85 -7.41
C SER A 36 13.62 -7.94 -8.29
N ASN A 37 14.19 -6.81 -8.66
CA ASN A 37 13.62 -5.89 -9.65
C ASN A 37 12.25 -5.34 -9.24
N VAL A 38 12.05 -5.17 -7.94
CA VAL A 38 10.87 -4.47 -7.42
C VAL A 38 11.33 -3.35 -6.51
N SER A 39 10.54 -2.29 -6.44
CA SER A 39 10.85 -1.12 -5.64
C SER A 39 9.67 -0.78 -4.76
N ALA A 40 9.87 -0.84 -3.44
CA ALA A 40 8.86 -0.44 -2.49
C ALA A 40 8.50 1.03 -2.68
N SER A 41 9.49 1.89 -2.94
CA SER A 41 9.26 3.31 -3.18
C SER A 41 8.34 3.55 -4.37
N GLN A 42 8.50 2.77 -5.43
CA GLN A 42 7.67 2.92 -6.62
C GLN A 42 6.22 2.58 -6.32
N VAL A 43 6.00 1.51 -5.57
CA VAL A 43 4.65 1.12 -5.16
C VAL A 43 4.04 2.20 -4.28
N GLU A 44 4.79 2.69 -3.31
CA GLU A 44 4.30 3.71 -2.39
C GLU A 44 3.96 5.01 -3.10
N MET A 45 4.81 5.45 -4.03
CA MET A 45 4.55 6.67 -4.78
C MET A 45 3.28 6.56 -5.60
N THR A 46 3.10 5.41 -6.25
CA THR A 46 1.90 5.17 -7.06
C THR A 46 0.65 5.15 -6.19
N ALA A 47 0.75 4.55 -4.99
CA ALA A 47 -0.39 4.45 -4.09
C ALA A 47 -0.72 5.78 -3.41
N ASN A 48 0.31 6.49 -2.95
CA ASN A 48 0.12 7.69 -2.13
C ASN A 48 -0.68 8.77 -2.84
N ILE A 49 -0.53 8.92 -4.14
CA ILE A 49 -1.27 9.94 -4.88
C ILE A 49 -2.75 9.61 -5.01
N GLN A 50 -3.15 8.39 -4.66
CA GLN A 50 -4.54 7.94 -4.75
C GLN A 50 -5.26 7.97 -3.40
N PHE A 51 -4.53 8.21 -2.30
CA PHE A 51 -5.14 8.25 -0.98
C PHE A 51 -5.93 9.54 -0.81
N TYR A 52 -7.05 9.46 -0.08
CA TYR A 52 -7.88 10.62 0.21
C TYR A 52 -8.43 10.52 1.63
N ASP A 53 -8.78 11.67 2.18
CA ASP A 53 -9.30 11.77 3.54
C ASP A 53 -10.64 11.04 3.66
N GLY A 54 -10.77 10.23 4.70
CA GLY A 54 -12.01 9.50 4.95
C GLY A 54 -12.12 8.15 4.26
N MET A 55 -11.06 7.71 3.56
CA MET A 55 -11.11 6.40 2.92
C MET A 55 -11.03 5.28 3.96
N SER A 56 -11.55 4.10 3.59
CA SER A 56 -11.54 2.95 4.48
C SER A 56 -10.21 2.21 4.39
N THR A 57 -9.95 1.37 5.40
CA THR A 57 -8.75 0.50 5.37
C THR A 57 -8.82 -0.48 4.20
N ASP A 58 -10.02 -0.92 3.84
CA ASP A 58 -10.17 -1.81 2.69
C ASP A 58 -9.79 -1.12 1.39
N GLU A 59 -10.14 0.17 1.27
CA GLU A 59 -9.77 0.94 0.09
C GLU A 59 -8.26 1.14 0.00
N ILE A 60 -7.60 1.35 1.14
CA ILE A 60 -6.14 1.45 1.16
C ILE A 60 -5.51 0.15 0.67
N GLN A 61 -6.02 -0.98 1.15
CA GLN A 61 -5.53 -2.28 0.71
C GLN A 61 -5.68 -2.45 -0.79
N GLN A 62 -6.83 -2.10 -1.33
CA GLN A 62 -7.08 -2.21 -2.76
C GLN A 62 -6.16 -1.32 -3.58
N ILE A 63 -5.91 -0.11 -3.10
CA ILE A 63 -5.01 0.81 -3.78
C ILE A 63 -3.58 0.27 -3.79
N LEU A 64 -3.12 -0.29 -2.69
CA LEU A 64 -1.77 -0.86 -2.61
C LEU A 64 -1.62 -2.05 -3.57
N ILE A 65 -2.60 -2.94 -3.57
CA ILE A 65 -2.58 -4.10 -4.47
C ILE A 65 -2.59 -3.67 -5.92
N LYS A 66 -3.47 -2.74 -6.25
CA LYS A 66 -3.59 -2.24 -7.61
C LYS A 66 -2.31 -1.54 -8.04
N SER A 67 -1.71 -0.76 -7.15
CA SER A 67 -0.47 -0.04 -7.46
C SER A 67 0.65 -1.00 -7.81
N ALA A 68 0.79 -2.09 -7.05
CA ALA A 68 1.78 -3.11 -7.35
C ALA A 68 1.45 -3.82 -8.67
N ALA A 69 0.18 -4.14 -8.87
CA ALA A 69 -0.24 -4.83 -10.10
C ALA A 69 0.02 -3.99 -11.34
N ASP A 70 -0.17 -2.68 -11.23
CA ASP A 70 0.05 -1.77 -12.35
C ASP A 70 1.52 -1.69 -12.75
N LEU A 71 2.43 -2.11 -11.89
CA LEU A 71 3.87 -2.11 -12.17
C LEU A 71 4.35 -3.42 -12.79
N ILE A 72 3.49 -4.42 -12.90
CA ILE A 72 3.86 -5.69 -13.55
C ILE A 72 4.18 -5.43 -15.01
N SER A 73 5.33 -5.93 -15.46
CA SER A 73 5.74 -5.79 -16.84
C SER A 73 6.58 -6.99 -17.23
N LEU A 74 6.90 -7.08 -18.52
CA LEU A 74 7.78 -8.14 -19.00
C LEU A 74 9.18 -8.04 -18.37
N GLU A 75 9.61 -6.82 -18.05
CA GLU A 75 10.92 -6.58 -17.45
C GLU A 75 10.90 -6.76 -15.93
N ASN A 76 9.73 -6.54 -15.32
CA ASN A 76 9.58 -6.58 -13.87
C ASN A 76 8.37 -7.43 -13.48
N PRO A 77 8.39 -8.73 -13.79
CA PRO A 77 7.22 -9.57 -13.51
C PRO A 77 7.01 -9.86 -12.03
N ASN A 78 8.03 -9.62 -11.19
CA ASN A 78 7.94 -9.95 -9.77
C ASN A 78 6.99 -9.06 -8.99
N TYR A 79 6.53 -7.96 -9.58
CA TYR A 79 5.48 -7.16 -8.95
C TYR A 79 4.19 -7.95 -8.74
N GLN A 80 3.98 -9.04 -9.49
CA GLN A 80 2.83 -9.90 -9.25
C GLN A 80 2.90 -10.53 -7.85
N TYR A 81 4.11 -10.84 -7.39
CA TYR A 81 4.28 -11.40 -6.04
C TYR A 81 4.12 -10.33 -4.98
N VAL A 82 4.54 -9.10 -5.28
CA VAL A 82 4.32 -7.97 -4.38
C VAL A 82 2.82 -7.79 -4.17
N ALA A 83 2.04 -7.79 -5.25
CA ALA A 83 0.59 -7.63 -5.15
C ALA A 83 -0.03 -8.76 -4.32
N ALA A 84 0.40 -9.99 -4.55
CA ALA A 84 -0.12 -11.13 -3.80
C ALA A 84 0.22 -11.04 -2.32
N ARG A 85 1.44 -10.63 -1.99
CA ARG A 85 1.85 -10.48 -0.60
C ARG A 85 1.12 -9.33 0.09
N LEU A 86 0.86 -8.25 -0.64
CA LEU A 86 0.11 -7.13 -0.09
C LEU A 86 -1.30 -7.55 0.30
N LEU A 87 -1.90 -8.43 -0.48
CA LEU A 87 -3.22 -8.95 -0.15
C LEU A 87 -3.22 -9.63 1.22
N LEU A 88 -2.16 -10.38 1.53
CA LEU A 88 -2.07 -11.10 2.80
C LEU A 88 -1.63 -10.19 3.94
N LEU A 89 -0.63 -9.35 3.70
CA LEU A 89 -0.04 -8.53 4.76
C LEU A 89 -0.95 -7.40 5.21
N SER A 90 -1.63 -6.76 4.26
CA SER A 90 -2.47 -5.61 4.63
C SER A 90 -3.68 -6.01 5.47
N LEU A 91 -4.14 -7.23 5.37
CA LEU A 91 -5.22 -7.71 6.22
C LEU A 91 -4.82 -7.74 7.68
N ILE A 92 -3.52 -7.88 7.95
CA ILE A 92 -3.02 -8.00 9.31
C ILE A 92 -2.58 -6.64 9.86
N HIS A 93 -1.91 -5.84 9.03
CA HIS A 93 -1.21 -4.63 9.49
C HIS A 93 -1.97 -3.33 9.27
N ILE A 94 -2.94 -3.33 8.39
CA ILE A 94 -3.78 -2.17 8.14
C ILE A 94 -5.19 -2.42 8.63
#